data_aa9dc4d081d341db7b964f15c4ee4abc
#
_entry.id   aa9dc4d081d341db7b964f15c4ee4abc
#
_cell.length_a   1.000
_cell.length_b   1.000
_cell.length_c   1.000
_cell.angle_alpha   90.00
_cell.angle_beta   90.00
_cell.angle_gamma   90.00
#
_symmetry.space_group_name_H-M   'P 1'
#
loop_
_entity.id
_entity.type
_entity.pdbx_description
1 polymer ?
#
loop_
_entity_poly.entity_id
_entity_poly.type
_entity_poly.pdbx_seq_one_letter_code
_entity_poly.pdbx_strand_id
1 'polypeptide(L)'
;MLTNIKKIYGMKKADNNIDIFALTDSHQETRKLCCLFSKIIEEAPENGKNTLICDCGDLFKGIYKRELSIESYEILRRQLPEAKIVLAVGNNDFGFNLESFKFLQSAAKRFNQANIHVLCANLLDINTGRCPSWVDPYILLEINHKKVMVTAFCINQVRLSKYGIVLTDIPETFAAMSEVIKHIEPDALIVLNHDLEQCSHDIYQTSLKCGIRVDLLLGGHEHSPIVPNTEERMYYPQAYSKTMLHFNLEFLKQSTKLKLQEEINVKQTVINQVFEPHLIEFEEASGLNIPVAKSTLNLEKIYSDPCSLGTFIADCMRMAAKTEIAMISTGYTSHALRYEKDKILTHYNLERAFSADVPLQTVVLTPQELKEVFDNAVKYRYLIPTGNVRFLQCSQNVEICCRRRENNEGEVTQIYIGSEPLLKEDGKAVYEDKVISCALDPFIGAGEQGFDVLRQLPKETLLKNNHLVKIKDLFNNAIKEAEHKYPAGSLYPSFKVVDED
;
A
#
# COMPACT_ATOMS: atom_id res chain seq x y z
N MET A 1 39.13 -16.71 -49.61
CA MET A 1 38.13 -17.73 -49.29
C MET A 1 38.22 -18.25 -47.83
N LEU A 2 39.08 -17.72 -47.01
CA LEU A 2 39.27 -18.12 -45.57
C LEU A 2 38.69 -17.14 -44.56
N THR A 3 38.12 -16.01 -45.01
CA THR A 3 37.59 -14.96 -44.10
C THR A 3 36.06 -15.08 -43.86
N ASN A 4 35.36 -16.00 -44.51
CA ASN A 4 33.92 -16.17 -44.38
C ASN A 4 33.49 -17.39 -43.52
N ILE A 5 34.41 -18.18 -43.00
CA ILE A 5 34.10 -19.36 -42.20
C ILE A 5 33.96 -19.05 -40.71
N LYS A 6 34.54 -17.92 -40.22
CA LYS A 6 34.43 -17.52 -38.81
C LYS A 6 33.08 -16.90 -38.41
N LYS A 7 32.17 -16.69 -39.38
CA LYS A 7 30.84 -16.10 -39.11
C LYS A 7 29.72 -17.16 -38.95
N ILE A 8 30.00 -18.45 -39.16
CA ILE A 8 28.97 -19.52 -39.16
C ILE A 8 29.06 -20.42 -37.91
N TYR A 9 30.14 -20.36 -37.15
CA TYR A 9 30.27 -21.07 -35.86
C TYR A 9 30.55 -20.14 -34.70
N GLY A 10 29.85 -19.02 -34.63
CA GLY A 10 29.58 -18.37 -33.35
C GLY A 10 28.59 -19.24 -32.60
N MET A 11 29.06 -20.30 -31.94
CA MET A 11 28.31 -20.89 -30.84
C MET A 11 28.03 -19.72 -29.90
N LYS A 12 26.78 -19.20 -29.89
CA LYS A 12 26.31 -18.37 -28.77
C LYS A 12 26.60 -19.26 -27.56
N LYS A 13 27.56 -18.82 -26.70
CA LYS A 13 27.66 -19.35 -25.35
C LYS A 13 26.24 -19.37 -24.85
N ALA A 14 25.73 -20.50 -24.40
CA ALA A 14 24.42 -20.54 -23.79
C ALA A 14 24.43 -19.44 -22.74
N ASP A 15 23.56 -18.41 -22.92
CA ASP A 15 23.50 -17.31 -21.99
C ASP A 15 23.10 -17.91 -20.64
N ASN A 16 24.06 -17.95 -19.70
CA ASN A 16 23.88 -18.56 -18.38
C ASN A 16 23.32 -17.51 -17.41
N ASN A 17 22.30 -16.77 -17.87
CA ASN A 17 21.69 -15.68 -17.14
C ASN A 17 20.17 -15.72 -17.24
N ILE A 18 19.54 -14.97 -16.34
CA ILE A 18 18.12 -14.66 -16.36
C ILE A 18 17.92 -13.15 -16.27
N ASP A 19 16.90 -12.65 -16.95
CA ASP A 19 16.43 -11.28 -16.83
C ASP A 19 15.34 -11.20 -15.77
N ILE A 20 15.48 -10.25 -14.83
CA ILE A 20 14.55 -10.06 -13.73
C ILE A 20 13.98 -8.65 -13.81
N PHE A 21 12.66 -8.54 -13.90
CA PHE A 21 11.93 -7.28 -13.82
C PHE A 21 11.24 -7.19 -12.48
N ALA A 22 11.51 -6.12 -11.72
CA ALA A 22 10.98 -5.94 -10.38
C ALA A 22 10.07 -4.71 -10.30
N LEU A 23 8.90 -4.90 -9.68
CA LEU A 23 7.83 -3.93 -9.48
C LEU A 23 7.40 -3.95 -8.02
N THR A 24 6.69 -2.92 -7.58
CA THR A 24 6.08 -2.86 -6.24
C THR A 24 4.97 -1.83 -6.18
N ASP A 25 4.08 -1.96 -5.18
CA ASP A 25 3.15 -0.93 -4.72
C ASP A 25 2.42 -0.23 -5.86
N SER A 26 1.85 -0.99 -6.79
CA SER A 26 1.15 -0.39 -7.94
C SER A 26 -0.11 0.36 -7.52
N HIS A 27 -0.77 -0.07 -6.43
CA HIS A 27 -1.95 0.57 -5.85
C HIS A 27 -3.00 0.96 -6.89
N GLN A 28 -3.24 0.05 -7.86
CA GLN A 28 -4.20 0.25 -8.95
C GLN A 28 -3.89 1.43 -9.91
N GLU A 29 -2.65 1.88 -9.96
CA GLU A 29 -2.16 2.76 -11.03
C GLU A 29 -2.03 1.98 -12.36
N THR A 30 -3.11 1.28 -12.74
CA THR A 30 -3.11 0.23 -13.77
C THR A 30 -2.62 0.71 -15.13
N ARG A 31 -2.95 1.96 -15.53
CA ARG A 31 -2.41 2.52 -16.79
C ARG A 31 -0.89 2.64 -16.77
N LYS A 32 -0.30 3.07 -15.64
CA LYS A 32 1.16 3.13 -15.47
C LYS A 32 1.76 1.73 -15.43
N LEU A 33 1.12 0.80 -14.72
CA LEU A 33 1.53 -0.59 -14.68
C LEU A 33 1.56 -1.20 -16.09
N CYS A 34 0.53 -0.97 -16.90
CA CYS A 34 0.49 -1.40 -18.31
C CYS A 34 1.59 -0.75 -19.16
N CYS A 35 1.98 0.49 -18.90
CA CYS A 35 3.14 1.11 -19.54
C CYS A 35 4.44 0.36 -19.20
N LEU A 36 4.66 0.00 -17.93
CA LEU A 36 5.82 -0.79 -17.51
C LEU A 36 5.77 -2.21 -18.10
N PHE A 37 4.61 -2.86 -18.13
CA PHE A 37 4.41 -4.15 -18.80
C PHE A 37 4.71 -4.11 -20.29
N SER A 38 4.35 -3.00 -20.95
CA SER A 38 4.69 -2.78 -22.36
C SER A 38 6.20 -2.79 -22.57
N LYS A 39 6.93 -2.19 -21.64
CA LYS A 39 8.38 -2.17 -21.67
C LYS A 39 8.99 -3.56 -21.40
N ILE A 40 8.39 -4.35 -20.49
CA ILE A 40 8.81 -5.75 -20.29
C ILE A 40 8.63 -6.54 -21.59
N ILE A 41 7.48 -6.40 -22.28
CA ILE A 41 7.22 -7.10 -23.55
C ILE A 41 8.24 -6.69 -24.62
N GLU A 42 8.66 -5.43 -24.65
CA GLU A 42 9.66 -4.92 -25.59
C GLU A 42 11.07 -5.48 -25.31
N GLU A 43 11.46 -5.56 -24.04
CA GLU A 43 12.84 -5.91 -23.64
C GLU A 43 13.07 -7.41 -23.37
N ALA A 44 12.02 -8.12 -22.94
CA ALA A 44 12.14 -9.54 -22.67
C ALA A 44 12.50 -10.32 -23.95
N PRO A 45 13.32 -11.40 -23.83
CA PRO A 45 13.52 -12.33 -24.93
C PRO A 45 12.20 -12.87 -25.48
N GLU A 46 12.24 -13.41 -26.70
CA GLU A 46 11.06 -13.97 -27.36
C GLU A 46 10.25 -14.89 -26.42
N ASN A 47 8.94 -14.65 -26.35
CA ASN A 47 8.00 -15.35 -25.45
C ASN A 47 8.30 -15.20 -23.95
N GLY A 48 9.25 -14.34 -23.54
CA GLY A 48 9.68 -14.21 -22.13
C GLY A 48 10.58 -15.33 -21.65
N LYS A 49 11.29 -15.98 -22.56
CA LYS A 49 12.25 -17.04 -22.21
C LYS A 49 13.32 -16.49 -21.29
N ASN A 50 13.65 -17.28 -20.24
CA ASN A 50 14.62 -16.90 -19.21
C ASN A 50 14.30 -15.58 -18.48
N THR A 51 13.02 -15.21 -18.42
CA THR A 51 12.53 -13.99 -17.76
C THR A 51 11.78 -14.33 -16.47
N LEU A 52 12.11 -13.59 -15.40
CA LEU A 52 11.39 -13.60 -14.14
C LEU A 52 10.82 -12.19 -13.88
N ILE A 53 9.54 -12.11 -13.59
CA ILE A 53 8.86 -10.87 -13.24
C ILE A 53 8.42 -10.98 -11.78
N CYS A 54 8.90 -10.07 -10.93
CA CYS A 54 8.62 -10.02 -9.50
C CYS A 54 7.83 -8.76 -9.17
N ASP A 55 6.72 -8.91 -8.45
CA ASP A 55 5.99 -7.79 -7.84
C ASP A 55 6.02 -7.96 -6.32
N CYS A 56 6.49 -6.95 -5.60
CA CYS A 56 6.67 -7.01 -4.15
C CYS A 56 5.40 -6.69 -3.36
N GLY A 57 4.22 -6.71 -3.99
CA GLY A 57 2.92 -6.58 -3.30
C GLY A 57 2.31 -5.19 -3.37
N ASP A 58 1.17 -5.05 -2.68
CA ASP A 58 0.31 -3.87 -2.72
C ASP A 58 -0.18 -3.54 -4.14
N LEU A 59 -0.64 -4.59 -4.83
CA LEU A 59 -1.30 -4.45 -6.12
C LEU A 59 -2.66 -3.76 -5.99
N PHE A 60 -3.41 -4.07 -4.90
CA PHE A 60 -4.76 -3.58 -4.67
C PHE A 60 -4.80 -2.50 -3.60
N LYS A 61 -5.50 -1.39 -3.90
CA LYS A 61 -5.86 -0.36 -2.93
C LYS A 61 -7.22 0.22 -3.29
N GLY A 62 -8.22 0.02 -2.44
CA GLY A 62 -9.60 0.36 -2.78
C GLY A 62 -10.31 -0.77 -3.53
N ILE A 63 -11.50 -0.51 -4.10
CA ILE A 63 -12.36 -1.52 -4.73
C ILE A 63 -12.48 -1.39 -6.25
N TYR A 64 -12.15 -0.24 -6.79
CA TYR A 64 -12.23 0.04 -8.23
C TYR A 64 -10.92 -0.39 -8.93
N LYS A 65 -10.99 -0.77 -10.19
CA LYS A 65 -9.85 -1.26 -11.01
C LYS A 65 -9.14 -2.52 -10.51
N ARG A 66 -9.68 -3.25 -9.51
CA ARG A 66 -9.10 -4.52 -9.06
C ARG A 66 -9.08 -5.56 -10.18
N GLU A 67 -10.21 -5.72 -10.88
CA GLU A 67 -10.32 -6.63 -12.01
C GLU A 67 -9.38 -6.24 -13.14
N LEU A 68 -9.31 -4.95 -13.47
CA LEU A 68 -8.40 -4.46 -14.51
C LEU A 68 -6.92 -4.75 -14.19
N SER A 69 -6.53 -4.68 -12.90
CA SER A 69 -5.18 -5.04 -12.48
C SER A 69 -4.91 -6.53 -12.70
N ILE A 70 -5.87 -7.41 -12.37
CA ILE A 70 -5.74 -8.85 -12.63
C ILE A 70 -5.65 -9.13 -14.13
N GLU A 71 -6.55 -8.57 -14.92
CA GLU A 71 -6.57 -8.73 -16.39
C GLU A 71 -5.28 -8.25 -17.05
N SER A 72 -4.68 -7.16 -16.51
CA SER A 72 -3.40 -6.65 -17.02
C SER A 72 -2.27 -7.67 -16.85
N TYR A 73 -2.19 -8.36 -15.72
CA TYR A 73 -1.24 -9.46 -15.51
C TYR A 73 -1.55 -10.67 -16.39
N GLU A 74 -2.81 -11.00 -16.61
CA GLU A 74 -3.20 -12.08 -17.50
C GLU A 74 -2.85 -11.75 -18.97
N ILE A 75 -2.98 -10.49 -19.40
CA ILE A 75 -2.53 -10.03 -20.71
C ILE A 75 -1.02 -10.19 -20.81
N LEU A 76 -0.26 -9.69 -19.82
CA LEU A 76 1.19 -9.85 -19.78
C LEU A 76 1.59 -11.33 -19.89
N ARG A 77 0.92 -12.22 -19.15
CA ARG A 77 1.15 -13.65 -19.18
C ARG A 77 0.91 -14.26 -20.55
N ARG A 78 -0.14 -13.81 -21.27
CA ARG A 78 -0.41 -14.27 -22.65
C ARG A 78 0.63 -13.78 -23.66
N GLN A 79 1.19 -12.57 -23.45
CA GLN A 79 2.24 -12.02 -24.32
C GLN A 79 3.61 -12.68 -24.07
N LEU A 80 3.87 -13.11 -22.84
CA LEU A 80 5.13 -13.72 -22.42
C LEU A 80 4.87 -15.10 -21.80
N PRO A 81 4.47 -16.10 -22.61
CA PRO A 81 4.03 -17.41 -22.10
C PRO A 81 5.12 -18.25 -21.42
N GLU A 82 6.40 -17.97 -21.64
CA GLU A 82 7.52 -18.67 -20.99
C GLU A 82 8.05 -17.93 -19.77
N ALA A 83 7.72 -16.63 -19.58
CA ALA A 83 8.14 -15.87 -18.42
C ALA A 83 7.58 -16.48 -17.12
N LYS A 84 8.33 -16.37 -16.03
CA LYS A 84 7.83 -16.68 -14.69
C LYS A 84 7.37 -15.40 -14.03
N ILE A 85 6.15 -15.39 -13.48
CA ILE A 85 5.56 -14.22 -12.83
C ILE A 85 5.25 -14.59 -11.40
N VAL A 86 5.77 -13.81 -10.46
CA VAL A 86 5.64 -14.02 -9.01
C VAL A 86 5.20 -12.72 -8.35
N LEU A 87 4.14 -12.80 -7.57
CA LEU A 87 3.56 -11.68 -6.83
C LEU A 87 3.68 -11.96 -5.32
N ALA A 88 4.21 -11.01 -4.56
CA ALA A 88 4.05 -11.00 -3.12
C ALA A 88 2.67 -10.45 -2.74
N VAL A 89 2.19 -10.79 -1.55
CA VAL A 89 1.03 -10.12 -0.94
C VAL A 89 1.52 -8.94 -0.13
N GLY A 90 0.95 -7.75 -0.34
CA GLY A 90 1.17 -6.58 0.49
C GLY A 90 0.05 -6.35 1.50
N ASN A 91 0.25 -5.45 2.47
CA ASN A 91 -0.72 -5.21 3.53
C ASN A 91 -2.03 -4.59 3.03
N ASN A 92 -2.00 -3.74 1.99
CA ASN A 92 -3.22 -3.18 1.40
C ASN A 92 -4.02 -4.20 0.58
N ASP A 93 -3.39 -5.29 0.10
CA ASP A 93 -4.07 -6.33 -0.65
C ASP A 93 -5.13 -7.06 0.18
N PHE A 94 -4.92 -7.19 1.51
CA PHE A 94 -5.92 -7.75 2.43
C PHE A 94 -7.18 -6.89 2.52
N GLY A 95 -7.06 -5.58 2.26
CA GLY A 95 -8.14 -4.61 2.39
C GLY A 95 -8.63 -4.44 3.83
N PHE A 96 -9.74 -3.69 4.00
CA PHE A 96 -10.22 -3.28 5.32
C PHE A 96 -11.46 -4.05 5.79
N ASN A 97 -12.04 -4.93 4.96
CA ASN A 97 -13.25 -5.68 5.27
C ASN A 97 -13.23 -7.10 4.70
N LEU A 98 -14.20 -7.91 5.11
CA LEU A 98 -14.32 -9.32 4.69
C LEU A 98 -14.47 -9.47 3.17
N GLU A 99 -15.15 -8.54 2.50
CA GLU A 99 -15.33 -8.58 1.04
C GLU A 99 -13.99 -8.42 0.32
N SER A 100 -13.18 -7.44 0.74
CA SER A 100 -11.84 -7.23 0.20
C SER A 100 -10.92 -8.42 0.45
N PHE A 101 -10.99 -9.02 1.64
CA PHE A 101 -10.24 -10.23 1.95
C PHE A 101 -10.64 -11.42 1.07
N LYS A 102 -11.95 -11.65 0.88
CA LYS A 102 -12.45 -12.69 -0.03
C LYS A 102 -12.05 -12.42 -1.49
N PHE A 103 -12.02 -11.15 -1.88
CA PHE A 103 -11.54 -10.75 -3.20
C PHE A 103 -10.07 -11.15 -3.40
N LEU A 104 -9.18 -10.84 -2.45
CA LEU A 104 -7.77 -11.26 -2.50
C LEU A 104 -7.65 -12.78 -2.67
N GLN A 105 -8.40 -13.57 -1.89
CA GLN A 105 -8.39 -15.03 -2.02
C GLN A 105 -8.80 -15.50 -3.42
N SER A 106 -9.82 -14.86 -4.00
CA SER A 106 -10.29 -15.15 -5.35
C SER A 106 -9.27 -14.75 -6.41
N ALA A 107 -8.68 -13.56 -6.27
CA ALA A 107 -7.64 -13.04 -7.16
C ALA A 107 -6.40 -13.96 -7.15
N ALA A 108 -5.93 -14.37 -5.97
CA ALA A 108 -4.79 -15.28 -5.84
C ALA A 108 -5.05 -16.63 -6.53
N LYS A 109 -6.25 -17.21 -6.36
CA LYS A 109 -6.64 -18.44 -7.08
C LYS A 109 -6.64 -18.24 -8.59
N ARG A 110 -7.17 -17.11 -9.07
CA ARG A 110 -7.21 -16.78 -10.49
C ARG A 110 -5.80 -16.60 -11.08
N PHE A 111 -4.92 -15.90 -10.36
CA PHE A 111 -3.51 -15.78 -10.73
C PHE A 111 -2.82 -17.14 -10.82
N ASN A 112 -2.98 -17.99 -9.80
CA ASN A 112 -2.38 -19.34 -9.81
C ASN A 112 -2.90 -20.20 -10.98
N GLN A 113 -4.18 -20.08 -11.34
CA GLN A 113 -4.75 -20.75 -12.53
C GLN A 113 -4.11 -20.26 -13.86
N ALA A 114 -3.68 -18.99 -13.88
CA ALA A 114 -2.96 -18.40 -15.02
C ALA A 114 -1.45 -18.64 -14.98
N ASN A 115 -0.92 -19.50 -14.07
CA ASN A 115 0.51 -19.67 -13.81
C ASN A 115 1.22 -18.37 -13.42
N ILE A 116 0.56 -17.54 -12.62
CA ILE A 116 1.10 -16.38 -11.93
C ILE A 116 1.08 -16.73 -10.45
N HIS A 117 2.24 -16.84 -9.82
CA HIS A 117 2.37 -17.40 -8.48
C HIS A 117 2.22 -16.31 -7.42
N VAL A 118 1.36 -16.53 -6.43
CA VAL A 118 1.14 -15.57 -5.33
C VAL A 118 1.77 -16.14 -4.06
N LEU A 119 2.69 -15.39 -3.45
CA LEU A 119 3.50 -15.84 -2.32
C LEU A 119 3.30 -14.99 -1.08
N CYS A 120 3.29 -15.65 0.11
CA CYS A 120 3.41 -15.01 1.42
C CYS A 120 3.81 -16.05 2.47
N ALA A 121 5.10 -16.14 2.80
CA ALA A 121 5.63 -17.20 3.67
C ALA A 121 5.24 -17.05 5.14
N ASN A 122 5.05 -15.81 5.61
CA ASN A 122 4.70 -15.54 7.00
C ASN A 122 3.17 -15.44 7.24
N LEU A 123 2.34 -15.83 6.27
CA LEU A 123 0.89 -15.91 6.41
C LEU A 123 0.46 -17.32 6.83
N LEU A 124 -0.17 -17.46 7.99
CA LEU A 124 -0.62 -18.73 8.53
C LEU A 124 -2.12 -18.75 8.80
N ASP A 125 -2.77 -19.85 8.53
CA ASP A 125 -4.10 -20.18 9.02
C ASP A 125 -4.00 -20.54 10.50
N ILE A 126 -4.77 -19.89 11.35
CA ILE A 126 -4.72 -20.02 12.81
C ILE A 126 -5.05 -21.45 13.28
N ASN A 127 -5.96 -22.14 12.58
CA ASN A 127 -6.40 -23.46 12.98
C ASN A 127 -5.41 -24.54 12.58
N THR A 128 -4.71 -24.39 11.48
CA THR A 128 -3.82 -25.42 10.94
C THR A 128 -2.34 -25.12 11.18
N GLY A 129 -1.98 -23.88 11.49
CA GLY A 129 -0.61 -23.42 11.60
C GLY A 129 0.17 -23.50 10.28
N ARG A 130 -0.53 -23.59 9.14
CA ARG A 130 0.08 -23.74 7.80
C ARG A 130 -0.29 -22.55 6.93
N CYS A 131 0.49 -22.34 5.88
CA CYS A 131 0.17 -21.36 4.85
C CYS A 131 -1.21 -21.70 4.23
N PRO A 132 -2.12 -20.69 4.06
CA PRO A 132 -3.41 -20.92 3.44
C PRO A 132 -3.26 -21.40 1.98
N SER A 133 -4.18 -22.26 1.52
CA SER A 133 -4.11 -22.92 0.20
C SER A 133 -4.20 -22.01 -1.03
N TRP A 134 -4.43 -20.73 -0.85
CA TRP A 134 -4.53 -19.74 -1.94
C TRP A 134 -3.24 -18.94 -2.16
N VAL A 135 -2.23 -19.10 -1.27
CA VAL A 135 -0.86 -18.58 -1.44
C VAL A 135 0.14 -19.69 -1.13
N ASP A 136 1.35 -19.58 -1.65
CA ASP A 136 2.45 -20.45 -1.33
C ASP A 136 3.51 -19.74 -0.48
N PRO A 137 4.23 -20.44 0.41
CA PRO A 137 5.32 -19.82 1.19
C PRO A 137 6.55 -19.53 0.33
N TYR A 138 6.75 -20.30 -0.72
CA TYR A 138 7.80 -20.12 -1.73
C TYR A 138 7.44 -20.89 -3.00
N ILE A 139 8.14 -20.57 -4.08
CA ILE A 139 8.10 -21.35 -5.33
C ILE A 139 9.51 -21.71 -5.76
N LEU A 140 9.66 -22.91 -6.30
CA LEU A 140 10.88 -23.35 -6.98
C LEU A 140 10.63 -23.37 -8.48
N LEU A 141 11.31 -22.48 -9.18
CA LEU A 141 11.17 -22.28 -10.62
C LEU A 141 12.39 -22.85 -11.34
N GLU A 142 12.15 -23.50 -12.46
CA GLU A 142 13.22 -23.80 -13.41
C GLU A 142 13.26 -22.69 -14.47
N ILE A 143 14.37 -21.94 -14.51
CA ILE A 143 14.62 -20.88 -15.47
C ILE A 143 16.03 -21.08 -16.04
N ASN A 144 16.15 -21.25 -17.35
CA ASN A 144 17.45 -21.48 -18.00
C ASN A 144 18.22 -22.66 -17.39
N HIS A 145 17.52 -23.77 -17.08
CA HIS A 145 18.06 -24.97 -16.42
C HIS A 145 18.63 -24.73 -15.01
N LYS A 146 18.23 -23.62 -14.37
CA LYS A 146 18.63 -23.25 -13.02
C LYS A 146 17.44 -23.33 -12.07
N LYS A 147 17.69 -23.80 -10.87
CA LYS A 147 16.73 -23.82 -9.77
C LYS A 147 16.71 -22.45 -9.11
N VAL A 148 15.70 -21.63 -9.38
CA VAL A 148 15.50 -20.32 -8.76
C VAL A 148 14.40 -20.45 -7.72
N MET A 149 14.73 -20.24 -6.45
CA MET A 149 13.74 -20.19 -5.38
C MET A 149 13.34 -18.75 -5.15
N VAL A 150 12.02 -18.50 -5.11
CA VAL A 150 11.46 -17.20 -4.74
C VAL A 150 10.59 -17.39 -3.52
N THR A 151 10.75 -16.52 -2.51
CA THR A 151 9.89 -16.44 -1.32
C THR A 151 9.46 -15.02 -1.09
N ALA A 152 8.36 -14.81 -0.38
CA ALA A 152 7.82 -13.48 -0.12
C ALA A 152 7.31 -13.33 1.31
N PHE A 153 7.37 -12.11 1.84
CA PHE A 153 6.94 -11.76 3.19
C PHE A 153 6.10 -10.49 3.17
N CYS A 154 5.20 -10.36 4.14
CA CYS A 154 4.34 -9.19 4.31
C CYS A 154 4.38 -8.68 5.76
N ILE A 155 4.44 -7.36 5.91
CA ILE A 155 4.40 -6.66 7.20
C ILE A 155 3.11 -6.98 7.98
N ASN A 156 3.24 -7.18 9.28
CA ASN A 156 2.10 -7.43 10.17
C ASN A 156 1.46 -6.12 10.66
N GLN A 157 0.79 -5.40 9.77
CA GLN A 157 0.06 -4.16 10.10
C GLN A 157 -1.46 -4.32 10.12
N VAL A 158 -1.99 -5.48 9.73
CA VAL A 158 -3.43 -5.71 9.60
C VAL A 158 -3.86 -6.82 10.55
N ARG A 159 -4.92 -6.58 11.35
CA ARG A 159 -5.50 -7.61 12.22
C ARG A 159 -6.32 -8.60 11.41
N LEU A 160 -5.68 -9.69 11.00
CA LEU A 160 -6.25 -10.73 10.17
C LEU A 160 -6.88 -11.89 10.96
N SER A 161 -6.68 -11.91 12.29
CA SER A 161 -7.19 -12.98 13.17
C SER A 161 -8.70 -13.16 13.10
N LYS A 162 -9.46 -12.08 12.88
CA LYS A 162 -10.90 -12.14 12.63
C LYS A 162 -11.30 -12.90 11.36
N TYR A 163 -10.35 -13.15 10.46
CA TYR A 163 -10.53 -13.95 9.23
C TYR A 163 -9.88 -15.33 9.33
N GLY A 164 -9.43 -15.72 10.53
CA GLY A 164 -8.80 -17.02 10.77
C GLY A 164 -7.35 -17.12 10.30
N ILE A 165 -6.68 -16.00 10.03
CA ILE A 165 -5.28 -15.98 9.60
C ILE A 165 -4.46 -15.01 10.45
N VAL A 166 -3.13 -15.19 10.44
CA VAL A 166 -2.15 -14.35 11.16
C VAL A 166 -0.89 -14.20 10.32
N LEU A 167 -0.24 -13.06 10.44
CA LEU A 167 1.11 -12.81 9.93
C LEU A 167 2.09 -13.00 11.09
N THR A 168 3.08 -13.87 10.91
CA THR A 168 4.16 -14.12 11.86
C THR A 168 5.32 -13.15 11.66
N ASP A 169 6.25 -13.10 12.62
CA ASP A 169 7.49 -12.34 12.50
C ASP A 169 8.31 -12.79 11.28
N ILE A 170 8.80 -11.84 10.51
CA ILE A 170 9.46 -12.13 9.23
C ILE A 170 10.84 -12.75 9.41
N PRO A 171 11.79 -12.15 10.18
CA PRO A 171 13.09 -12.75 10.45
C PRO A 171 13.01 -14.14 11.06
N GLU A 172 12.10 -14.38 12.00
CA GLU A 172 11.88 -15.70 12.61
C GLU A 172 11.35 -16.70 11.58
N THR A 173 10.41 -16.29 10.74
CA THR A 173 9.88 -17.14 9.66
C THR A 173 10.95 -17.48 8.62
N PHE A 174 11.78 -16.50 8.23
CA PHE A 174 12.90 -16.75 7.33
C PHE A 174 13.92 -17.71 7.94
N ALA A 175 14.24 -17.56 9.23
CA ALA A 175 15.12 -18.50 9.96
C ALA A 175 14.54 -19.93 9.97
N ALA A 176 13.23 -20.07 10.21
CA ALA A 176 12.56 -21.38 10.16
C ALA A 176 12.59 -22.02 8.77
N MET A 177 12.55 -21.21 7.69
CA MET A 177 12.67 -21.70 6.31
C MET A 177 14.09 -22.13 5.94
N SER A 178 15.10 -21.78 6.73
CA SER A 178 16.52 -22.01 6.42
C SER A 178 16.84 -23.48 6.11
N GLU A 179 16.25 -24.41 6.84
CA GLU A 179 16.47 -25.85 6.62
C GLU A 179 15.85 -26.34 5.30
N VAL A 180 14.71 -25.78 4.92
CA VAL A 180 14.07 -26.07 3.61
C VAL A 180 14.95 -25.53 2.48
N ILE A 181 15.47 -24.31 2.61
CA ILE A 181 16.35 -23.69 1.61
C ILE A 181 17.63 -24.51 1.44
N LYS A 182 18.27 -24.93 2.54
CA LYS A 182 19.47 -25.79 2.51
C LYS A 182 19.19 -27.13 1.89
N HIS A 183 18.04 -27.75 2.14
CA HIS A 183 17.65 -29.02 1.56
C HIS A 183 17.42 -28.96 0.04
N ILE A 184 16.81 -27.83 -0.41
CA ILE A 184 16.52 -27.58 -1.85
C ILE A 184 17.79 -27.27 -2.62
N GLU A 185 18.76 -26.59 -2.01
CA GLU A 185 20.01 -26.12 -2.63
C GLU A 185 19.72 -25.36 -3.95
N PRO A 186 18.98 -24.23 -3.91
CA PRO A 186 18.68 -23.48 -5.12
C PRO A 186 19.95 -22.85 -5.72
N ASP A 187 20.04 -22.76 -7.05
CA ASP A 187 21.10 -22.02 -7.74
C ASP A 187 21.03 -20.51 -7.42
N ALA A 188 19.83 -19.98 -7.20
CA ALA A 188 19.60 -18.61 -6.72
C ALA A 188 18.40 -18.54 -5.76
N LEU A 189 18.50 -17.68 -4.74
CA LEU A 189 17.43 -17.34 -3.81
C LEU A 189 17.06 -15.84 -3.97
N ILE A 190 15.80 -15.60 -4.30
CA ILE A 190 15.22 -14.26 -4.42
C ILE A 190 14.19 -14.08 -3.31
N VAL A 191 14.28 -12.96 -2.57
CA VAL A 191 13.37 -12.63 -1.49
C VAL A 191 12.59 -11.37 -1.85
N LEU A 192 11.26 -11.45 -1.79
CA LEU A 192 10.36 -10.31 -1.93
C LEU A 192 9.90 -9.91 -0.52
N ASN A 193 10.22 -8.70 -0.10
CA ASN A 193 9.87 -8.22 1.24
C ASN A 193 8.95 -7.00 1.19
N HIS A 194 7.68 -7.18 1.53
CA HIS A 194 6.74 -6.08 1.65
C HIS A 194 6.70 -5.57 3.09
N ASP A 195 7.80 -4.93 3.51
CA ASP A 195 7.99 -4.36 4.85
C ASP A 195 9.01 -3.20 4.79
N LEU A 196 9.27 -2.57 5.93
CA LEU A 196 10.25 -1.50 6.09
C LEU A 196 11.66 -1.97 5.69
N GLU A 197 12.51 -1.03 5.29
CA GLU A 197 13.91 -1.27 4.94
C GLU A 197 14.66 -2.02 6.04
N GLN A 198 14.41 -1.67 7.31
CA GLN A 198 15.02 -2.34 8.45
C GLN A 198 14.73 -3.85 8.47
N CYS A 199 13.51 -4.28 8.14
CA CYS A 199 13.18 -5.70 8.06
C CYS A 199 13.97 -6.42 6.96
N SER A 200 14.24 -5.76 5.83
CA SER A 200 15.10 -6.30 4.77
C SER A 200 16.53 -6.52 5.27
N HIS A 201 17.09 -5.58 6.03
CA HIS A 201 18.38 -5.76 6.70
C HIS A 201 18.35 -6.94 7.68
N ASP A 202 17.29 -7.06 8.48
CA ASP A 202 17.14 -8.16 9.45
C ASP A 202 17.05 -9.52 8.76
N ILE A 203 16.37 -9.63 7.60
CA ILE A 203 16.36 -10.84 6.76
C ILE A 203 17.78 -11.15 6.30
N TYR A 204 18.51 -10.17 5.78
CA TYR A 204 19.87 -10.39 5.30
C TYR A 204 20.79 -10.83 6.43
N GLN A 205 20.77 -10.19 7.59
CA GLN A 205 21.56 -10.60 8.76
C GLN A 205 21.19 -12.01 9.24
N THR A 206 19.91 -12.36 9.20
CA THR A 206 19.43 -13.70 9.53
C THR A 206 19.94 -14.74 8.52
N SER A 207 19.97 -14.39 7.23
CA SER A 207 20.51 -15.26 6.18
C SER A 207 21.98 -15.61 6.41
N LEU A 208 22.79 -14.61 6.80
CA LEU A 208 24.21 -14.83 7.14
C LEU A 208 24.36 -15.77 8.35
N LYS A 209 23.58 -15.55 9.42
CA LYS A 209 23.58 -16.40 10.62
C LYS A 209 23.19 -17.85 10.29
N CYS A 210 22.25 -18.02 9.37
CA CYS A 210 21.81 -19.33 8.91
C CYS A 210 22.74 -19.96 7.84
N GLY A 211 23.76 -19.27 7.36
CA GLY A 211 24.63 -19.74 6.29
C GLY A 211 23.92 -19.86 4.93
N ILE A 212 22.96 -18.97 4.66
CA ILE A 212 22.18 -18.93 3.41
C ILE A 212 22.63 -17.73 2.61
N ARG A 213 22.80 -17.93 1.30
CA ARG A 213 23.05 -16.84 0.37
C ARG A 213 21.73 -16.33 -0.20
N VAL A 214 21.43 -15.06 -0.03
CA VAL A 214 20.38 -14.34 -0.74
C VAL A 214 21.00 -13.67 -1.97
N ASP A 215 20.48 -13.97 -3.16
CA ASP A 215 21.03 -13.49 -4.42
C ASP A 215 20.41 -12.18 -4.86
N LEU A 216 19.16 -11.90 -4.45
CA LEU A 216 18.46 -10.64 -4.66
C LEU A 216 17.38 -10.48 -3.60
N LEU A 217 17.34 -9.33 -2.94
CA LEU A 217 16.26 -8.90 -2.07
C LEU A 217 15.56 -7.69 -2.69
N LEU A 218 14.28 -7.82 -2.93
CA LEU A 218 13.43 -6.78 -3.50
C LEU A 218 12.44 -6.31 -2.44
N GLY A 219 12.37 -5.01 -2.21
CA GLY A 219 11.50 -4.42 -1.20
C GLY A 219 10.30 -3.67 -1.77
N GLY A 220 9.25 -3.58 -0.96
CA GLY A 220 8.06 -2.76 -1.17
C GLY A 220 7.64 -2.07 0.11
N HIS A 221 6.39 -1.58 0.19
CA HIS A 221 5.76 -0.94 1.34
C HIS A 221 6.20 0.50 1.61
N GLU A 222 7.48 0.79 1.58
CA GLU A 222 7.97 2.17 1.76
C GLU A 222 7.81 2.96 0.47
N HIS A 223 6.91 3.92 0.46
CA HIS A 223 6.63 4.72 -0.73
C HIS A 223 7.66 5.83 -0.99
N SER A 224 8.56 6.06 -0.04
CA SER A 224 9.69 6.97 -0.20
C SER A 224 10.82 6.29 -1.00
N PRO A 225 11.57 7.04 -1.81
CA PRO A 225 12.73 6.47 -2.49
C PRO A 225 13.78 5.96 -1.49
N ILE A 226 14.20 4.71 -1.66
CA ILE A 226 15.25 4.08 -0.86
C ILE A 226 16.49 3.93 -1.74
N VAL A 227 17.66 4.25 -1.17
CA VAL A 227 18.93 4.06 -1.86
C VAL A 227 19.29 2.57 -1.87
N PRO A 228 19.56 1.97 -3.04
CA PRO A 228 19.91 0.55 -3.11
C PRO A 228 21.17 0.22 -2.28
N ASN A 229 21.09 -0.86 -1.49
CA ASN A 229 22.25 -1.44 -0.83
C ASN A 229 22.81 -2.56 -1.71
N THR A 230 23.84 -2.23 -2.50
CA THR A 230 24.43 -3.17 -3.46
C THR A 230 25.25 -4.28 -2.80
N GLU A 231 25.78 -4.06 -1.59
CA GLU A 231 26.52 -5.07 -0.83
C GLU A 231 25.60 -6.17 -0.32
N GLU A 232 24.44 -5.78 0.19
CA GLU A 232 23.38 -6.70 0.66
C GLU A 232 22.41 -7.12 -0.47
N ARG A 233 22.62 -6.61 -1.68
CA ARG A 233 21.80 -6.88 -2.88
C ARG A 233 20.33 -6.52 -2.69
N MET A 234 20.06 -5.42 -1.96
CA MET A 234 18.74 -4.90 -1.67
C MET A 234 18.37 -3.75 -2.59
N TYR A 235 17.18 -3.85 -3.19
CA TYR A 235 16.70 -2.88 -4.17
C TYR A 235 15.19 -2.65 -4.01
N TYR A 236 14.76 -1.41 -4.25
CA TYR A 236 13.38 -0.96 -4.06
C TYR A 236 12.90 -0.20 -5.31
N PRO A 237 12.00 -0.78 -6.14
CA PRO A 237 11.31 -0.01 -7.17
C PRO A 237 10.47 1.09 -6.51
N GLN A 238 10.24 2.20 -7.22
CA GLN A 238 9.39 3.26 -6.67
C GLN A 238 7.90 2.90 -6.76
N ALA A 239 7.18 3.14 -5.66
CA ALA A 239 5.75 2.90 -5.53
C ALA A 239 4.91 3.63 -6.59
N TYR A 240 3.63 3.20 -6.74
CA TYR A 240 2.65 3.74 -7.69
C TYR A 240 3.04 3.53 -9.16
N SER A 241 3.71 2.42 -9.45
CA SER A 241 4.23 2.11 -10.80
C SER A 241 5.04 3.26 -11.40
N LYS A 242 5.83 3.97 -10.58
CA LYS A 242 6.67 5.07 -11.07
C LYS A 242 7.90 4.54 -11.78
N THR A 243 8.51 3.49 -11.22
CA THR A 243 9.68 2.84 -11.82
C THR A 243 9.56 1.33 -11.75
N MET A 244 10.34 0.67 -12.58
CA MET A 244 10.60 -0.75 -12.59
C MET A 244 12.11 -0.95 -12.65
N LEU A 245 12.64 -1.96 -11.96
CA LEU A 245 14.06 -2.30 -12.03
C LEU A 245 14.25 -3.50 -12.94
N HIS A 246 15.20 -3.41 -13.86
CA HIS A 246 15.61 -4.50 -14.73
C HIS A 246 17.00 -4.99 -14.34
N PHE A 247 17.11 -6.25 -13.97
CA PHE A 247 18.36 -6.90 -13.59
C PHE A 247 18.71 -8.04 -14.55
N ASN A 248 20.00 -8.28 -14.67
CA ASN A 248 20.53 -9.51 -15.22
C ASN A 248 21.26 -10.28 -14.12
N LEU A 249 20.86 -11.54 -13.89
CA LEU A 249 21.47 -12.45 -12.93
C LEU A 249 22.24 -13.53 -13.68
N GLU A 250 23.57 -13.44 -13.65
CA GLU A 250 24.47 -14.41 -14.27
C GLU A 250 24.85 -15.52 -13.28
N PHE A 251 24.69 -16.77 -13.68
CA PHE A 251 25.09 -17.93 -12.87
C PHE A 251 26.56 -18.28 -13.12
N LEU A 252 27.35 -18.27 -12.06
CA LEU A 252 28.74 -18.69 -12.03
C LEU A 252 28.83 -20.11 -11.43
N LYS A 253 30.03 -20.69 -11.36
CA LYS A 253 30.20 -22.09 -10.86
C LYS A 253 29.66 -22.31 -9.43
N GLN A 254 29.84 -21.34 -8.54
CA GLN A 254 29.48 -21.46 -7.11
C GLN A 254 28.81 -20.17 -6.57
N SER A 255 28.43 -19.23 -7.42
CA SER A 255 27.88 -17.95 -7.05
C SER A 255 27.02 -17.40 -8.16
N THR A 256 26.41 -16.25 -7.91
CA THR A 256 25.72 -15.45 -8.92
C THR A 256 26.35 -14.08 -9.01
N LYS A 257 26.23 -13.45 -10.18
CA LYS A 257 26.58 -12.05 -10.39
C LYS A 257 25.33 -11.30 -10.78
N LEU A 258 24.88 -10.41 -9.90
CA LEU A 258 23.76 -9.53 -10.14
C LEU A 258 24.24 -8.22 -10.77
N LYS A 259 23.55 -7.79 -11.80
CA LYS A 259 23.78 -6.48 -12.43
C LYS A 259 22.44 -5.79 -12.64
N LEU A 260 22.26 -4.62 -12.04
CA LEU A 260 21.18 -3.73 -12.40
C LEU A 260 21.47 -3.18 -13.81
N GLN A 261 20.61 -3.48 -14.76
CA GLN A 261 20.74 -3.04 -16.14
C GLN A 261 20.17 -1.63 -16.29
N GLU A 262 18.96 -1.42 -15.77
CA GLU A 262 18.25 -0.16 -15.90
C GLU A 262 17.22 0.03 -14.78
N GLU A 263 17.02 1.29 -14.35
CA GLU A 263 15.82 1.73 -13.65
C GLU A 263 14.90 2.40 -14.67
N ILE A 264 13.83 1.73 -15.03
CA ILE A 264 12.89 2.16 -16.08
C ILE A 264 11.84 3.08 -15.45
N ASN A 265 11.82 4.35 -15.83
CA ASN A 265 10.81 5.30 -15.37
C ASN A 265 9.58 5.25 -16.28
N VAL A 266 8.40 5.15 -15.68
CA VAL A 266 7.12 5.08 -16.42
C VAL A 266 6.90 6.26 -17.38
N LYS A 267 7.44 7.44 -17.09
CA LYS A 267 7.35 8.61 -17.98
C LYS A 267 8.08 8.45 -19.30
N GLN A 268 8.99 7.46 -19.38
CA GLN A 268 9.78 7.14 -20.57
C GLN A 268 9.20 5.98 -21.37
N THR A 269 8.05 5.43 -20.91
CA THR A 269 7.41 4.27 -21.52
C THR A 269 6.13 4.68 -22.23
N VAL A 270 5.77 3.91 -23.25
CA VAL A 270 4.53 4.07 -24.02
C VAL A 270 3.70 2.80 -23.89
N ILE A 271 2.40 2.95 -23.75
CA ILE A 271 1.51 1.82 -23.62
C ILE A 271 1.42 1.03 -24.94
N ASN A 272 1.54 -0.30 -24.83
CA ASN A 272 1.42 -1.20 -25.99
C ASN A 272 -0.06 -1.37 -26.41
N GLN A 273 -0.27 -1.54 -27.70
CA GLN A 273 -1.61 -1.76 -28.29
C GLN A 273 -2.37 -2.95 -27.68
N VAL A 274 -1.69 -3.91 -27.06
CA VAL A 274 -2.34 -5.05 -26.41
C VAL A 274 -3.07 -4.68 -25.12
N PHE A 275 -2.68 -3.59 -24.44
CA PHE A 275 -3.31 -3.11 -23.21
C PHE A 275 -4.33 -2.00 -23.45
N GLU A 276 -4.12 -1.13 -24.42
CA GLU A 276 -4.94 0.06 -24.63
C GLU A 276 -6.43 -0.24 -24.81
N PRO A 277 -6.87 -1.24 -25.63
CA PRO A 277 -8.28 -1.56 -25.78
C PRO A 277 -8.96 -1.95 -24.46
N HIS A 278 -8.29 -2.79 -23.65
CA HIS A 278 -8.83 -3.23 -22.35
C HIS A 278 -8.96 -2.08 -21.35
N LEU A 279 -8.00 -1.15 -21.35
CA LEU A 279 -8.07 0.04 -20.51
C LEU A 279 -9.24 0.93 -20.91
N ILE A 280 -9.43 1.18 -22.22
CA ILE A 280 -10.53 2.00 -22.73
C ILE A 280 -11.88 1.33 -22.43
N GLU A 281 -12.03 0.05 -22.75
CA GLU A 281 -13.26 -0.69 -22.50
C GLU A 281 -13.65 -0.66 -21.01
N PHE A 282 -12.68 -0.90 -20.12
CA PHE A 282 -12.92 -0.83 -18.69
C PHE A 282 -13.29 0.59 -18.23
N GLU A 283 -12.57 1.61 -18.71
CA GLU A 283 -12.81 3.01 -18.35
C GLU A 283 -14.19 3.48 -18.82
N GLU A 284 -14.66 3.03 -19.99
CA GLU A 284 -16.00 3.29 -20.49
C GLU A 284 -17.07 2.53 -19.70
N ALA A 285 -16.91 1.23 -19.52
CA ALA A 285 -17.89 0.37 -18.83
C ALA A 285 -18.03 0.72 -17.34
N SER A 286 -16.94 1.10 -16.66
CA SER A 286 -16.95 1.44 -15.24
C SER A 286 -17.57 2.80 -14.92
N GLY A 287 -17.75 3.68 -15.92
CA GLY A 287 -18.20 5.05 -15.71
C GLY A 287 -17.23 5.93 -14.89
N LEU A 288 -16.01 5.45 -14.64
CA LEU A 288 -15.01 6.18 -13.84
C LEU A 288 -14.59 7.50 -14.47
N ASN A 289 -14.65 7.62 -15.79
CA ASN A 289 -14.31 8.83 -16.52
C ASN A 289 -15.48 9.83 -16.65
N ILE A 290 -16.67 9.50 -16.13
CA ILE A 290 -17.81 10.40 -16.17
C ILE A 290 -17.50 11.64 -15.33
N PRO A 291 -17.66 12.87 -15.89
CA PRO A 291 -17.53 14.12 -15.18
C PRO A 291 -18.51 14.22 -14.00
N VAL A 292 -18.03 14.66 -12.84
CA VAL A 292 -18.84 14.76 -11.62
C VAL A 292 -18.99 16.21 -11.17
N ALA A 293 -17.89 16.95 -11.13
CA ALA A 293 -17.85 18.32 -10.67
C ALA A 293 -16.64 19.07 -11.25
N LYS A 294 -16.70 20.39 -11.27
CA LYS A 294 -15.52 21.23 -11.49
C LYS A 294 -14.79 21.42 -10.17
N SER A 295 -13.49 21.13 -10.13
CA SER A 295 -12.71 21.34 -8.91
C SER A 295 -12.57 22.83 -8.61
N THR A 296 -13.06 23.28 -7.47
CA THR A 296 -12.85 24.63 -6.97
C THR A 296 -11.97 24.67 -5.72
N LEU A 297 -11.84 23.54 -5.03
CA LEU A 297 -11.00 23.40 -3.85
C LEU A 297 -9.67 22.72 -4.19
N ASN A 298 -8.59 23.21 -3.59
CA ASN A 298 -7.32 22.53 -3.55
C ASN A 298 -7.23 21.77 -2.22
N LEU A 299 -7.38 20.46 -2.28
CA LEU A 299 -7.36 19.56 -1.13
C LEU A 299 -6.10 18.70 -1.18
N GLU A 300 -5.21 18.92 -0.23
CA GLU A 300 -3.94 18.21 -0.13
C GLU A 300 -4.00 17.17 0.97
N LYS A 301 -3.31 16.05 0.75
CA LYS A 301 -3.10 15.00 1.73
C LYS A 301 -1.70 15.08 2.29
N ILE A 302 -1.59 15.00 3.63
CA ILE A 302 -0.35 14.85 4.38
C ILE A 302 -0.54 13.73 5.40
N TYR A 303 0.47 12.90 5.63
CA TYR A 303 0.34 11.73 6.52
C TYR A 303 0.52 12.06 8.01
N SER A 304 1.47 12.93 8.34
CA SER A 304 1.91 13.17 9.71
C SER A 304 1.45 14.50 10.30
N ASP A 305 0.76 15.30 9.50
CA ASP A 305 0.31 16.64 9.86
C ASP A 305 -1.13 16.89 9.43
N PRO A 306 -1.79 17.90 9.99
CA PRO A 306 -3.08 18.37 9.54
C PRO A 306 -3.09 18.68 8.04
N CYS A 307 -4.10 18.20 7.33
CA CYS A 307 -4.21 18.45 5.89
C CYS A 307 -5.63 18.85 5.48
N SER A 308 -5.72 19.65 4.43
CA SER A 308 -6.99 20.18 3.95
C SER A 308 -7.96 19.08 3.49
N LEU A 309 -7.47 18.02 2.87
CA LEU A 309 -8.32 16.91 2.45
C LEU A 309 -8.94 16.17 3.65
N GLY A 310 -8.12 15.82 4.63
CA GLY A 310 -8.59 15.10 5.82
C GLY A 310 -9.57 15.93 6.63
N THR A 311 -9.27 17.20 6.82
CA THR A 311 -10.17 18.15 7.54
C THR A 311 -11.49 18.34 6.79
N PHE A 312 -11.46 18.48 5.47
CA PHE A 312 -12.69 18.61 4.67
C PHE A 312 -13.59 17.37 4.81
N ILE A 313 -13.01 16.17 4.75
CA ILE A 313 -13.76 14.92 4.94
C ILE A 313 -14.33 14.84 6.36
N ALA A 314 -13.52 15.14 7.39
CA ALA A 314 -13.97 15.15 8.77
C ALA A 314 -15.12 16.14 9.03
N ASP A 315 -15.07 17.32 8.41
CA ASP A 315 -16.18 18.29 8.49
C ASP A 315 -17.45 17.76 7.80
N CYS A 316 -17.34 17.07 6.67
CA CYS A 316 -18.49 16.41 6.04
C CYS A 316 -19.10 15.34 6.96
N MET A 317 -18.26 14.55 7.64
CA MET A 317 -18.71 13.55 8.61
C MET A 317 -19.39 14.17 9.80
N ARG A 318 -18.78 15.21 10.40
CA ARG A 318 -19.32 15.97 11.53
C ARG A 318 -20.71 16.57 11.24
N MET A 319 -20.84 17.22 10.10
CA MET A 319 -22.11 17.83 9.68
C MET A 319 -23.20 16.79 9.45
N ALA A 320 -22.86 15.66 8.80
CA ALA A 320 -23.81 14.60 8.52
C ALA A 320 -24.31 13.89 9.78
N ALA A 321 -23.41 13.63 10.72
CA ALA A 321 -23.71 12.98 11.99
C ALA A 321 -24.26 13.95 13.06
N LYS A 322 -24.14 15.27 12.85
CA LYS A 322 -24.47 16.31 13.82
C LYS A 322 -23.73 16.15 15.15
N THR A 323 -22.46 15.77 15.08
CA THR A 323 -21.58 15.60 16.23
C THR A 323 -20.77 16.86 16.50
N GLU A 324 -20.18 16.97 17.70
CA GLU A 324 -19.32 18.11 18.06
C GLU A 324 -18.02 18.11 17.28
N ILE A 325 -17.43 16.92 17.07
CA ILE A 325 -16.20 16.73 16.29
C ILE A 325 -16.32 15.54 15.35
N ALA A 326 -15.37 15.42 14.44
CA ALA A 326 -15.14 14.19 13.69
C ALA A 326 -13.65 13.89 13.56
N MET A 327 -13.32 12.62 13.46
CA MET A 327 -11.95 12.12 13.25
C MET A 327 -11.95 11.07 12.14
N ILE A 328 -10.89 11.09 11.33
CA ILE A 328 -10.66 10.09 10.28
C ILE A 328 -9.19 9.68 10.25
N SER A 329 -8.95 8.38 10.08
CA SER A 329 -7.60 7.86 9.91
C SER A 329 -6.94 8.45 8.66
N THR A 330 -5.70 8.91 8.77
CA THR A 330 -4.94 9.38 7.61
C THR A 330 -4.74 8.27 6.57
N GLY A 331 -4.61 7.02 7.01
CA GLY A 331 -4.51 5.86 6.12
C GLY A 331 -5.76 5.59 5.29
N TYR A 332 -6.92 6.09 5.74
CA TYR A 332 -8.18 5.97 5.04
C TYR A 332 -8.27 6.86 3.79
N THR A 333 -7.62 8.03 3.81
CA THR A 333 -7.50 8.90 2.64
C THR A 333 -6.35 8.42 1.73
N SER A 334 -6.53 8.49 0.42
CA SER A 334 -5.58 7.90 -0.54
C SER A 334 -4.82 8.94 -1.35
N HIS A 335 -5.50 9.83 -2.05
CA HIS A 335 -4.89 10.78 -2.96
C HIS A 335 -5.35 12.21 -2.70
N ALA A 336 -4.42 13.17 -2.83
CA ALA A 336 -4.76 14.59 -2.85
C ALA A 336 -5.58 14.94 -4.10
N LEU A 337 -6.60 15.77 -3.93
CA LEU A 337 -7.33 16.41 -5.01
C LEU A 337 -6.81 17.84 -5.14
N ARG A 338 -6.19 18.15 -6.27
CA ARG A 338 -5.63 19.46 -6.54
C ARG A 338 -6.42 20.16 -7.62
N TYR A 339 -6.70 21.43 -7.39
CA TYR A 339 -7.26 22.30 -8.41
C TYR A 339 -6.18 22.60 -9.46
N GLU A 340 -6.52 22.28 -10.71
CA GLU A 340 -5.83 22.78 -11.89
C GLU A 340 -6.86 23.58 -12.67
N LYS A 341 -6.48 24.73 -13.24
CA LYS A 341 -7.39 25.57 -14.00
C LYS A 341 -8.12 24.71 -15.06
N ASP A 342 -9.43 24.85 -15.09
CA ASP A 342 -10.33 24.12 -16.01
C ASP A 342 -10.40 22.59 -15.82
N LYS A 343 -9.86 22.04 -14.72
CA LYS A 343 -9.93 20.62 -14.42
C LYS A 343 -11.33 20.22 -14.00
N ILE A 344 -11.87 19.24 -14.71
CA ILE A 344 -13.09 18.53 -14.32
C ILE A 344 -12.71 17.30 -13.51
N LEU A 345 -13.33 17.13 -12.36
CA LEU A 345 -13.21 15.93 -11.55
C LEU A 345 -14.16 14.85 -12.10
N THR A 346 -13.64 13.67 -12.29
CA THR A 346 -14.40 12.47 -12.69
C THR A 346 -14.69 11.60 -11.47
N HIS A 347 -15.55 10.60 -11.62
CA HIS A 347 -15.75 9.58 -10.60
C HIS A 347 -14.43 8.95 -10.17
N TYR A 348 -13.51 8.69 -11.08
CA TYR A 348 -12.19 8.15 -10.76
C TYR A 348 -11.38 9.05 -9.80
N ASN A 349 -11.41 10.35 -10.01
CA ASN A 349 -10.70 11.28 -9.12
C ASN A 349 -11.24 11.21 -7.69
N LEU A 350 -12.57 11.14 -7.54
CA LEU A 350 -13.24 11.08 -6.23
C LEU A 350 -13.03 9.72 -5.55
N GLU A 351 -13.15 8.63 -6.30
CA GLU A 351 -12.91 7.28 -5.80
C GLU A 351 -11.48 7.11 -5.25
N ARG A 352 -10.49 7.69 -5.91
CA ARG A 352 -9.09 7.65 -5.48
C ARG A 352 -8.80 8.40 -4.18
N ALA A 353 -9.68 9.29 -3.74
CA ALA A 353 -9.51 9.99 -2.46
C ALA A 353 -9.61 9.06 -1.25
N PHE A 354 -10.16 7.86 -1.44
CA PHE A 354 -10.41 6.88 -0.38
C PHE A 354 -9.74 5.54 -0.65
N SER A 355 -9.32 4.89 0.43
CA SER A 355 -8.77 3.52 0.38
C SER A 355 -9.87 2.45 0.46
N ALA A 356 -11.05 2.79 0.98
CA ALA A 356 -12.18 1.87 1.12
C ALA A 356 -13.53 2.63 1.13
N ASP A 357 -14.62 1.89 0.90
CA ASP A 357 -15.99 2.40 1.03
C ASP A 357 -16.56 1.89 2.37
N VAL A 358 -16.64 2.78 3.36
CA VAL A 358 -17.05 2.41 4.71
C VAL A 358 -18.18 3.28 5.25
N PRO A 359 -19.03 2.73 6.15
CA PRO A 359 -20.08 3.50 6.81
C PRO A 359 -19.49 4.50 7.83
N LEU A 360 -20.23 5.57 8.07
CA LEU A 360 -19.96 6.51 9.14
C LEU A 360 -20.43 5.93 10.47
N GLN A 361 -19.56 6.00 11.48
CA GLN A 361 -19.90 5.66 12.86
C GLN A 361 -19.88 6.88 13.77
N THR A 362 -20.60 6.79 14.89
CA THR A 362 -20.55 7.76 15.96
C THR A 362 -20.18 7.12 17.28
N VAL A 363 -19.53 7.87 18.14
CA VAL A 363 -19.12 7.48 19.50
C VAL A 363 -19.26 8.69 20.42
N VAL A 364 -19.39 8.42 21.70
CA VAL A 364 -19.36 9.47 22.75
C VAL A 364 -18.11 9.21 23.59
N LEU A 365 -17.33 10.26 23.86
CA LEU A 365 -16.05 10.23 24.55
C LEU A 365 -16.05 11.22 25.71
N THR A 366 -15.41 10.88 26.79
CA THR A 366 -14.98 11.83 27.81
C THR A 366 -13.75 12.63 27.32
N PRO A 367 -13.44 13.82 27.88
CA PRO A 367 -12.20 14.53 27.56
C PRO A 367 -10.93 13.69 27.76
N GLN A 368 -10.93 12.80 28.76
CA GLN A 368 -9.79 11.94 29.06
C GLN A 368 -9.60 10.84 28.02
N GLU A 369 -10.68 10.19 27.57
CA GLU A 369 -10.64 9.22 26.49
C GLU A 369 -10.24 9.87 25.17
N LEU A 370 -10.70 11.11 24.92
CA LEU A 370 -10.29 11.87 23.73
C LEU A 370 -8.78 12.22 23.79
N LYS A 371 -8.28 12.57 24.98
CA LYS A 371 -6.83 12.77 25.20
C LYS A 371 -6.04 11.51 24.85
N GLU A 372 -6.46 10.34 25.34
CA GLU A 372 -5.80 9.06 25.05
C GLU A 372 -5.78 8.76 23.54
N VAL A 373 -6.88 9.05 22.84
CA VAL A 373 -6.93 8.92 21.37
C VAL A 373 -5.89 9.81 20.71
N PHE A 374 -5.82 11.08 21.10
CA PHE A 374 -4.88 12.02 20.50
C PHE A 374 -3.42 11.77 20.93
N ASP A 375 -3.17 11.32 22.15
CA ASP A 375 -1.82 10.91 22.60
C ASP A 375 -1.30 9.78 21.69
N ASN A 376 -2.14 8.79 21.35
CA ASN A 376 -1.75 7.73 20.41
C ASN A 376 -1.50 8.29 19.00
N ALA A 377 -2.30 9.24 18.54
CA ALA A 377 -2.15 9.85 17.21
C ALA A 377 -0.84 10.65 17.07
N VAL A 378 -0.46 11.42 18.10
CA VAL A 378 0.76 12.25 18.07
C VAL A 378 2.02 11.50 18.55
N LYS A 379 1.88 10.30 19.11
CA LYS A 379 2.98 9.55 19.73
C LYS A 379 4.26 9.53 18.88
N TYR A 380 4.15 9.30 17.60
CA TYR A 380 5.29 9.18 16.67
C TYR A 380 5.58 10.47 15.87
N ARG A 381 4.90 11.57 16.18
CA ARG A 381 5.04 12.84 15.45
C ARG A 381 6.48 13.31 15.31
N TYR A 382 7.27 13.19 16.36
CA TYR A 382 8.67 13.63 16.39
C TYR A 382 9.68 12.53 16.06
N LEU A 383 9.24 11.27 16.02
CA LEU A 383 10.08 10.12 15.69
C LEU A 383 10.04 9.77 14.20
N ILE A 384 8.89 9.90 13.56
CA ILE A 384 8.64 9.55 12.16
C ILE A 384 7.95 10.73 11.47
N PRO A 385 8.70 11.80 11.11
CA PRO A 385 8.08 13.04 10.63
C PRO A 385 7.27 12.90 9.33
N THR A 386 7.58 11.92 8.49
CA THR A 386 6.99 11.80 7.14
C THR A 386 6.12 10.57 6.92
N GLY A 387 6.01 9.66 7.88
CA GLY A 387 5.34 8.37 7.68
C GLY A 387 4.37 7.95 8.79
N ASN A 388 3.99 8.86 9.71
CA ASN A 388 3.10 8.50 10.83
C ASN A 388 1.67 8.23 10.36
N VAL A 389 1.40 7.00 9.95
CA VAL A 389 0.06 6.54 9.53
C VAL A 389 -0.97 6.51 10.67
N ARG A 390 -0.54 6.65 11.93
CA ARG A 390 -1.43 6.72 13.10
C ARG A 390 -2.01 8.11 13.31
N PHE A 391 -1.47 9.13 12.65
CA PHE A 391 -1.97 10.48 12.76
C PHE A 391 -3.43 10.56 12.31
N LEU A 392 -4.26 11.25 13.07
CA LEU A 392 -5.68 11.46 12.76
C LEU A 392 -5.88 12.82 12.11
N GLN A 393 -6.79 12.86 11.15
CA GLN A 393 -7.34 14.11 10.63
C GLN A 393 -8.64 14.44 11.35
N CYS A 394 -8.84 15.69 11.71
CA CYS A 394 -9.99 16.14 12.49
C CYS A 394 -10.79 17.20 11.77
N SER A 395 -12.03 17.42 12.23
CA SER A 395 -12.84 18.55 11.82
C SER A 395 -12.17 19.89 12.20
N GLN A 396 -12.41 20.92 11.40
CA GLN A 396 -11.76 22.24 11.49
C GLN A 396 -11.84 22.90 12.87
N ASN A 397 -12.88 22.61 13.65
CA ASN A 397 -13.10 23.18 14.97
C ASN A 397 -12.27 22.54 16.08
N VAL A 398 -11.38 21.59 15.76
CA VAL A 398 -10.46 20.95 16.71
C VAL A 398 -9.10 21.64 16.65
N GLU A 399 -8.52 21.94 17.83
CA GLU A 399 -7.13 22.36 17.98
C GLU A 399 -6.47 21.51 19.05
N ILE A 400 -5.27 20.98 18.79
CA ILE A 400 -4.51 20.13 19.67
C ILE A 400 -3.18 20.81 19.96
N CYS A 401 -2.86 21.02 21.22
CA CYS A 401 -1.51 21.39 21.65
C CYS A 401 -0.76 20.14 22.05
N CYS A 402 0.47 20.00 21.60
CA CYS A 402 1.33 18.86 21.92
C CYS A 402 2.77 19.29 22.19
N ARG A 403 3.46 18.51 22.99
CA ARG A 403 4.89 18.70 23.27
C ARG A 403 5.68 17.41 23.01
N ARG A 404 6.97 17.59 22.83
CA ARG A 404 7.92 16.49 22.69
C ARG A 404 8.38 16.02 24.08
N ARG A 405 8.27 14.73 24.37
CA ARG A 405 8.83 14.09 25.57
C ARG A 405 10.34 13.84 25.42
N GLU A 406 11.04 13.57 26.53
CA GLU A 406 12.47 13.22 26.54
C GLU A 406 12.81 12.02 25.63
N ASN A 407 11.91 11.05 25.53
CA ASN A 407 12.04 9.88 24.65
C ASN A 407 11.66 10.14 23.19
N ASN A 408 11.47 11.41 22.81
CA ASN A 408 11.03 11.87 21.50
C ASN A 408 9.58 11.46 21.09
N GLU A 409 8.79 10.91 21.99
CA GLU A 409 7.35 10.72 21.75
C GLU A 409 6.57 12.03 21.90
N GLY A 410 5.46 12.15 21.17
CA GLY A 410 4.51 13.26 21.34
C GLY A 410 3.56 13.02 22.52
N GLU A 411 3.16 14.08 23.18
CA GLU A 411 2.14 14.10 24.23
C GLU A 411 1.19 15.29 24.03
N VAL A 412 -0.09 15.04 24.17
CA VAL A 412 -1.10 16.09 24.13
C VAL A 412 -1.16 16.81 25.48
N THR A 413 -1.02 18.13 25.43
CA THR A 413 -1.08 19.03 26.59
C THR A 413 -2.42 19.70 26.72
N GLN A 414 -3.07 20.05 25.58
CA GLN A 414 -4.36 20.68 25.55
C GLN A 414 -5.17 20.29 24.31
N ILE A 415 -6.49 20.29 24.43
CA ILE A 415 -7.44 20.07 23.35
C ILE A 415 -8.48 21.18 23.43
N TYR A 416 -8.75 21.82 22.27
CA TYR A 416 -9.82 22.79 22.12
C TYR A 416 -10.86 22.30 21.13
N ILE A 417 -12.14 22.51 21.44
CA ILE A 417 -13.26 22.39 20.50
C ILE A 417 -13.85 23.79 20.33
N GLY A 418 -13.63 24.40 19.16
CA GLY A 418 -13.83 25.83 18.98
C GLY A 418 -12.88 26.63 19.87
N SER A 419 -13.42 27.42 20.79
CA SER A 419 -12.65 28.18 21.79
C SER A 419 -12.64 27.54 23.18
N GLU A 420 -13.27 26.39 23.36
CA GLU A 420 -13.45 25.76 24.66
C GLU A 420 -12.31 24.77 24.96
N PRO A 421 -11.51 25.00 26.02
CA PRO A 421 -10.49 24.05 26.44
C PRO A 421 -11.11 22.83 27.13
N LEU A 422 -10.60 21.66 26.87
CA LEU A 422 -11.07 20.40 27.48
C LEU A 422 -10.22 19.94 28.66
N LEU A 423 -8.94 20.32 28.71
CA LEU A 423 -8.00 19.89 29.72
C LEU A 423 -7.53 21.07 30.58
N LYS A 424 -7.20 20.80 31.87
CA LYS A 424 -6.47 21.68 32.77
C LYS A 424 -4.96 21.55 32.52
N GLU A 425 -4.14 22.43 33.06
CA GLU A 425 -2.68 22.38 32.97
C GLU A 425 -2.07 21.05 33.48
N ASP A 426 -2.75 20.38 34.45
CA ASP A 426 -2.36 19.07 34.96
C ASP A 426 -2.82 17.89 34.03
N GLY A 427 -3.38 18.18 32.89
CA GLY A 427 -3.87 17.18 31.92
C GLY A 427 -5.21 16.54 32.28
N LYS A 428 -5.87 16.95 33.37
CA LYS A 428 -7.20 16.47 33.74
C LYS A 428 -8.30 17.23 33.02
N ALA A 429 -9.47 16.59 32.90
CA ALA A 429 -10.65 17.24 32.31
C ALA A 429 -11.02 18.55 33.03
N VAL A 430 -11.37 19.59 32.27
CA VAL A 430 -11.94 20.84 32.82
C VAL A 430 -13.27 20.55 33.49
N TYR A 431 -14.11 19.75 32.82
CA TYR A 431 -15.41 19.30 33.30
C TYR A 431 -15.45 17.77 33.33
N GLU A 432 -15.57 17.17 34.51
CA GLU A 432 -15.48 15.71 34.69
C GLU A 432 -16.63 14.95 34.02
N ASP A 433 -17.83 15.54 34.02
CA ASP A 433 -19.06 14.95 33.46
C ASP A 433 -19.27 15.30 31.96
N LYS A 434 -18.36 16.04 31.35
CA LYS A 434 -18.49 16.41 29.95
C LYS A 434 -18.32 15.19 29.06
N VAL A 435 -19.19 15.05 28.08
CA VAL A 435 -19.06 14.08 27.01
C VAL A 435 -19.04 14.79 25.66
N ILE A 436 -18.28 14.25 24.73
CA ILE A 436 -18.06 14.79 23.41
C ILE A 436 -18.60 13.79 22.39
N SER A 437 -19.54 14.20 21.57
CA SER A 437 -20.01 13.41 20.46
C SER A 437 -19.03 13.49 19.29
N CYS A 438 -18.65 12.36 18.74
CA CYS A 438 -17.66 12.26 17.68
C CYS A 438 -18.13 11.34 16.54
N ALA A 439 -17.96 11.78 15.31
CA ALA A 439 -18.09 10.95 14.12
C ALA A 439 -16.71 10.37 13.74
N LEU A 440 -16.65 9.10 13.37
CA LEU A 440 -15.38 8.44 13.04
C LEU A 440 -15.53 7.36 11.97
N ASP A 441 -14.41 6.96 11.37
CA ASP A 441 -14.36 5.80 10.48
C ASP A 441 -14.28 4.49 11.29
N PRO A 442 -14.79 3.36 10.74
CA PRO A 442 -14.82 2.10 11.47
C PRO A 442 -13.45 1.50 11.79
N PHE A 443 -12.39 1.90 11.09
CA PHE A 443 -11.05 1.37 11.31
C PHE A 443 -10.50 1.83 12.67
N ILE A 444 -10.49 3.16 12.92
CA ILE A 444 -10.13 3.65 14.25
C ILE A 444 -11.16 3.25 15.31
N GLY A 445 -12.44 3.20 14.95
CA GLY A 445 -13.51 2.72 15.83
C GLY A 445 -13.31 1.28 16.31
N ALA A 446 -12.69 0.42 15.52
CA ALA A 446 -12.30 -0.93 15.90
C ALA A 446 -11.04 -0.98 16.80
N GLY A 447 -10.41 0.15 17.08
CA GLY A 447 -9.18 0.24 17.87
C GLY A 447 -7.94 -0.20 17.12
N GLU A 448 -7.95 -0.14 15.79
CA GLU A 448 -6.76 -0.44 14.99
C GLU A 448 -5.66 0.61 15.22
N GLN A 449 -4.42 0.24 14.93
CA GLN A 449 -3.25 1.11 15.12
C GLN A 449 -3.06 1.66 16.56
N GLY A 450 -3.56 0.95 17.58
CA GLY A 450 -3.38 1.32 18.98
C GLY A 450 -4.45 2.27 19.55
N PHE A 451 -5.55 2.51 18.83
CA PHE A 451 -6.71 3.26 19.34
C PHE A 451 -7.59 2.39 20.25
N ASP A 452 -6.98 1.67 21.20
CA ASP A 452 -7.64 0.64 22.03
C ASP A 452 -8.79 1.19 22.87
N VAL A 453 -8.72 2.43 23.31
CA VAL A 453 -9.82 3.11 24.03
C VAL A 453 -11.10 3.12 23.18
N LEU A 454 -10.99 3.40 21.88
CA LEU A 454 -12.14 3.40 20.98
C LEU A 454 -12.76 2.01 20.82
N ARG A 455 -11.97 0.92 20.93
CA ARG A 455 -12.49 -0.45 20.81
C ARG A 455 -13.54 -0.77 21.87
N GLN A 456 -13.36 -0.27 23.07
CA GLN A 456 -14.19 -0.59 24.23
C GLN A 456 -15.49 0.22 24.29
N LEU A 457 -15.53 1.36 23.61
CA LEU A 457 -16.69 2.26 23.65
C LEU A 457 -17.80 1.76 22.71
N PRO A 458 -19.08 1.95 23.10
CA PRO A 458 -20.21 1.67 22.20
C PRO A 458 -20.19 2.62 21.01
N LYS A 459 -20.46 2.08 19.83
CA LYS A 459 -20.54 2.84 18.59
C LYS A 459 -21.86 2.58 17.89
N GLU A 460 -22.37 3.62 17.25
CA GLU A 460 -23.56 3.52 16.42
C GLU A 460 -23.19 3.77 14.96
N THR A 461 -23.67 2.92 14.05
CA THR A 461 -23.52 3.14 12.62
C THR A 461 -24.62 4.06 12.14
N LEU A 462 -24.26 5.15 11.48
CA LEU A 462 -25.23 6.16 11.04
C LEU A 462 -26.08 5.62 9.87
N LEU A 463 -27.38 5.68 10.07
CA LEU A 463 -28.37 5.34 9.06
C LEU A 463 -29.18 6.58 8.65
N LYS A 464 -29.48 6.70 7.36
CA LYS A 464 -30.43 7.67 6.82
C LYS A 464 -31.43 6.93 5.94
N ASN A 465 -32.72 7.01 6.29
CA ASN A 465 -33.79 6.26 5.61
C ASN A 465 -33.51 4.74 5.51
N ASN A 466 -33.01 4.14 6.59
CA ASN A 466 -32.60 2.73 6.69
C ASN A 466 -31.42 2.32 5.78
N HIS A 467 -30.70 3.27 5.21
CA HIS A 467 -29.48 3.02 4.43
C HIS A 467 -28.24 3.50 5.17
N LEU A 468 -27.15 2.77 5.04
CA LEU A 468 -25.85 3.15 5.59
C LEU A 468 -25.41 4.50 5.01
N VAL A 469 -25.04 5.44 5.88
CA VAL A 469 -24.37 6.67 5.46
C VAL A 469 -22.90 6.37 5.25
N LYS A 470 -22.42 6.47 4.03
CA LYS A 470 -21.03 6.19 3.65
C LYS A 470 -20.22 7.47 3.62
N ILE A 471 -19.00 7.43 4.16
CA ILE A 471 -18.11 8.60 4.23
C ILE A 471 -17.79 9.13 2.82
N LYS A 472 -17.57 8.24 1.88
CA LYS A 472 -17.30 8.59 0.48
C LYS A 472 -18.45 9.36 -0.17
N ASP A 473 -19.69 8.94 0.06
CA ASP A 473 -20.86 9.63 -0.51
C ASP A 473 -21.03 11.04 0.05
N LEU A 474 -20.74 11.22 1.35
CA LEU A 474 -20.74 12.56 1.97
C LEU A 474 -19.73 13.49 1.30
N PHE A 475 -18.51 12.99 1.11
CA PHE A 475 -17.46 13.73 0.44
C PHE A 475 -17.82 14.07 -1.01
N ASN A 476 -18.30 13.10 -1.79
CA ASN A 476 -18.68 13.28 -3.18
C ASN A 476 -19.77 14.34 -3.35
N ASN A 477 -20.76 14.36 -2.44
CA ASN A 477 -21.81 15.37 -2.43
C ASN A 477 -21.25 16.75 -2.07
N ALA A 478 -20.39 16.81 -1.05
CA ALA A 478 -19.78 18.07 -0.62
C ALA A 478 -18.87 18.70 -1.70
N ILE A 479 -18.15 17.89 -2.48
CA ILE A 479 -17.35 18.39 -3.61
C ILE A 479 -18.23 19.00 -4.71
N LYS A 480 -19.38 18.39 -5.00
CA LYS A 480 -20.36 18.97 -5.95
C LYS A 480 -20.90 20.32 -5.45
N GLU A 481 -21.23 20.39 -4.16
CA GLU A 481 -21.69 21.66 -3.54
C GLU A 481 -20.58 22.71 -3.47
N ALA A 482 -19.33 22.30 -3.30
CA ALA A 482 -18.18 23.21 -3.22
C ALA A 482 -18.02 24.03 -4.51
N GLU A 483 -18.41 23.51 -5.66
CA GLU A 483 -18.42 24.22 -6.95
C GLU A 483 -19.19 25.54 -6.88
N HIS A 484 -20.22 25.61 -6.07
CA HIS A 484 -21.07 26.81 -5.88
C HIS A 484 -20.69 27.64 -4.66
N LYS A 485 -19.93 27.07 -3.71
CA LYS A 485 -19.61 27.73 -2.43
C LYS A 485 -18.25 28.40 -2.40
N TYR A 486 -17.28 27.90 -3.17
CA TYR A 486 -15.90 28.37 -3.11
C TYR A 486 -15.40 28.84 -4.47
N PRO A 487 -14.67 29.97 -4.53
CA PRO A 487 -13.97 30.41 -5.73
C PRO A 487 -12.96 29.36 -6.17
N ALA A 488 -12.70 29.32 -7.48
CA ALA A 488 -11.70 28.40 -8.04
C ALA A 488 -10.31 28.60 -7.44
N GLY A 489 -9.67 27.53 -6.98
CA GLY A 489 -8.35 27.55 -6.36
C GLY A 489 -8.35 27.85 -4.86
N SER A 490 -9.53 27.91 -4.22
CA SER A 490 -9.60 28.09 -2.76
C SER A 490 -8.91 26.94 -2.03
N LEU A 491 -8.10 27.28 -1.02
CA LEU A 491 -7.53 26.32 -0.09
C LEU A 491 -8.52 26.10 1.06
N TYR A 492 -8.88 24.83 1.33
CA TYR A 492 -9.67 24.51 2.51
C TYR A 492 -8.75 24.51 3.74
N PRO A 493 -9.14 25.16 4.86
CA PRO A 493 -8.30 25.19 6.04
C PRO A 493 -8.15 23.80 6.67
N SER A 494 -6.95 23.52 7.22
CA SER A 494 -6.71 22.34 8.05
C SER A 494 -7.11 22.62 9.51
N PHE A 495 -7.43 21.56 10.26
CA PHE A 495 -7.48 21.67 11.73
C PHE A 495 -6.08 22.01 12.27
N LYS A 496 -6.00 22.41 13.53
CA LYS A 496 -4.73 22.93 14.06
C LYS A 496 -4.05 21.94 14.99
N VAL A 497 -2.74 21.81 14.85
CA VAL A 497 -1.84 21.22 15.83
C VAL A 497 -0.76 22.24 16.15
N VAL A 498 -0.61 22.57 17.43
CA VAL A 498 0.36 23.53 17.94
C VAL A 498 1.42 22.74 18.72
N ASP A 499 2.68 22.85 18.28
CA ASP A 499 3.81 22.30 19.04
C ASP A 499 4.21 23.31 20.10
N GLU A 500 4.26 22.88 21.37
CA GLU A 500 4.72 23.65 22.51
C GLU A 500 6.19 23.31 22.81
N ASP A 501 6.99 24.32 23.13
CA ASP A 501 8.43 24.22 23.43
C ASP A 501 8.69 23.38 24.71
#